data_4a6c4641e6bd054185508c27af3c5ee9
#
_entry.id   4a6c4641e6bd054185508c27af3c5ee9
#
_cell.length_a   1.000
_cell.length_b   1.000
_cell.length_c   1.000
_cell.angle_alpha   90.00
_cell.angle_beta   90.00
_cell.angle_gamma   90.00
#
_symmetry.space_group_name_H-M   'P 1'
#
loop_
_entity.id
_entity.type
_entity.pdbx_description
1 polymer ?
#
loop_
_entity_poly.entity_id
_entity_poly.type
_entity_poly.pdbx_seq_one_letter_code
_entity_poly.pdbx_strand_id
1 'polypeptide(L)'
;EVIPAIDRLSGKMRERIGDSYTDMRADERDVSKSRLGLTGRRVLLTFGLLGPSKGSEVVIRALPKLVARFPDLTYLVVGVTHPEIKRRDGEEYRHFLECEAELLGVRDHVVFRNEFVDTPELCRYLQASDIYITPYLQAAQITSGTLAYALGSGAAPVSAPYWYAKELLAEGRGHLFDFNDPEGLGDVLRSLLANPDEMARSQRRA
;
A
#
# COMPACT_ATOMS: atom_id res chain seq x y z
N GLU A 1 -12.39 -15.57 18.79
CA GLU A 1 -12.65 -16.66 17.79
C GLU A 1 -12.31 -16.24 16.33
N VAL A 2 -11.87 -15.01 16.08
CA VAL A 2 -11.47 -14.54 14.75
C VAL A 2 -10.01 -14.89 14.44
N ILE A 3 -9.13 -14.90 15.44
CA ILE A 3 -7.70 -15.20 15.31
C ILE A 3 -7.40 -16.56 14.67
N PRO A 4 -8.06 -17.67 15.03
CA PRO A 4 -7.82 -18.98 14.38
C PRO A 4 -8.25 -19.05 12.92
N ALA A 5 -9.15 -18.16 12.47
CA ALA A 5 -9.54 -18.06 11.07
C ALA A 5 -8.51 -17.27 10.26
N ILE A 6 -7.90 -16.26 10.88
CA ILE A 6 -6.81 -15.44 10.30
C ILE A 6 -5.55 -16.28 10.14
N ASP A 7 -5.18 -17.07 11.13
CA ASP A 7 -4.03 -17.98 11.04
C ASP A 7 -4.23 -19.06 9.96
N ARG A 8 -5.45 -19.56 9.78
CA ARG A 8 -5.77 -20.50 8.69
C ARG A 8 -5.77 -19.83 7.31
N LEU A 9 -6.20 -18.56 7.20
CA LEU A 9 -6.13 -17.80 5.96
C LEU A 9 -4.69 -17.42 5.62
N SER A 10 -3.91 -16.97 6.60
CA SER A 10 -2.48 -16.67 6.43
C SER A 10 -1.68 -17.95 6.13
N GLY A 11 -2.00 -19.08 6.77
CA GLY A 11 -1.42 -20.38 6.47
C GLY A 11 -1.72 -20.86 5.06
N LYS A 12 -2.99 -20.80 4.61
CA LYS A 12 -3.36 -21.13 3.23
C LYS A 12 -2.81 -20.16 2.20
N MET A 13 -2.62 -18.91 2.56
CA MET A 13 -1.96 -17.93 1.69
C MET A 13 -0.46 -18.18 1.61
N ARG A 14 0.22 -18.49 2.70
CA ARG A 14 1.62 -18.93 2.71
C ARG A 14 1.82 -20.18 1.86
N GLU A 15 0.92 -21.17 1.98
CA GLU A 15 0.95 -22.39 1.19
C GLU A 15 0.73 -22.16 -0.32
N ARG A 16 -0.09 -21.17 -0.69
CA ARG A 16 -0.34 -20.77 -2.10
C ARG A 16 0.78 -19.94 -2.71
N ILE A 17 1.52 -19.20 -1.89
CA ILE A 17 2.57 -18.27 -2.33
C ILE A 17 3.94 -18.94 -2.26
N GLY A 18 4.06 -20.08 -1.54
CA GLY A 18 5.28 -20.87 -1.35
C GLY A 18 6.25 -20.26 -0.35
N ASP A 19 7.20 -21.05 0.10
CA ASP A 19 8.25 -20.70 1.07
C ASP A 19 9.20 -19.57 0.58
N SER A 20 9.10 -19.17 -0.67
CA SER A 20 9.87 -18.10 -1.30
C SER A 20 9.55 -16.69 -0.77
N TYR A 21 8.51 -16.52 0.04
CA TYR A 21 8.12 -15.20 0.57
C TYR A 21 8.87 -14.80 1.85
N THR A 22 9.51 -15.74 2.52
CA THR A 22 10.07 -15.52 3.86
C THR A 22 11.49 -14.95 3.89
N ASP A 23 12.17 -14.84 2.75
CA ASP A 23 13.56 -14.33 2.68
C ASP A 23 13.72 -13.26 1.59
N MET A 24 12.88 -12.22 1.63
CA MET A 24 13.00 -11.08 0.71
C MET A 24 14.15 -10.17 1.13
N ARG A 25 15.30 -10.36 0.51
CA ARG A 25 16.50 -9.55 0.71
C ARG A 25 16.38 -8.20 0.01
N ALA A 26 17.16 -7.21 0.46
CA ALA A 26 17.27 -5.90 -0.18
C ALA A 26 17.58 -6.04 -1.69
N ASP A 27 18.39 -7.02 -2.07
CA ASP A 27 18.75 -7.35 -3.45
C ASP A 27 17.52 -7.68 -4.32
N GLU A 28 16.50 -8.34 -3.79
CA GLU A 28 15.26 -8.66 -4.51
C GLU A 28 14.37 -7.42 -4.72
N ARG A 29 14.38 -6.49 -3.77
CA ARG A 29 13.66 -5.21 -3.90
C ARG A 29 14.24 -4.39 -5.04
N ASP A 30 15.55 -4.26 -5.12
CA ASP A 30 16.23 -3.48 -6.17
C ASP A 30 16.02 -4.13 -7.54
N VAL A 31 16.06 -5.46 -7.63
CA VAL A 31 15.73 -6.19 -8.87
C VAL A 31 14.29 -5.93 -9.29
N SER A 32 13.33 -5.98 -8.35
CA SER A 32 11.92 -5.73 -8.62
C SER A 32 11.67 -4.26 -9.02
N LYS A 33 12.30 -3.30 -8.33
CA LYS A 33 12.27 -1.88 -8.72
C LYS A 33 12.81 -1.66 -10.13
N SER A 34 13.94 -2.29 -10.46
CA SER A 34 14.54 -2.19 -11.80
C SER A 34 13.59 -2.70 -12.89
N ARG A 35 12.96 -3.87 -12.68
CA ARG A 35 12.02 -4.46 -13.64
C ARG A 35 10.75 -3.63 -13.85
N LEU A 36 10.34 -2.88 -12.83
CA LEU A 36 9.16 -2.00 -12.87
C LEU A 36 9.48 -0.55 -13.28
N GLY A 37 10.76 -0.23 -13.56
CA GLY A 37 11.19 1.13 -13.91
C GLY A 37 11.19 2.09 -12.70
N LEU A 38 11.35 1.56 -11.49
CA LEU A 38 11.31 2.30 -10.21
C LEU A 38 12.67 2.39 -9.53
N THR A 39 13.76 2.15 -10.26
CA THR A 39 15.13 2.24 -9.74
C THR A 39 15.38 3.61 -9.12
N GLY A 40 15.94 3.64 -7.90
CA GLY A 40 16.23 4.86 -7.16
C GLY A 40 14.97 5.56 -6.58
N ARG A 41 13.78 5.01 -6.72
CA ARG A 41 12.54 5.55 -6.14
C ARG A 41 12.25 4.94 -4.78
N ARG A 42 11.70 5.76 -3.87
CA ARG A 42 10.98 5.30 -2.68
C ARG A 42 9.54 5.07 -3.08
N VAL A 43 9.04 3.86 -2.87
CA VAL A 43 7.75 3.42 -3.41
C VAL A 43 6.73 3.25 -2.29
N LEU A 44 5.68 4.06 -2.32
CA LEU A 44 4.43 3.83 -1.60
C LEU A 44 3.52 3.01 -2.53
N LEU A 45 2.91 1.96 -2.03
CA LEU A 45 2.04 1.08 -2.83
C LEU A 45 0.65 0.97 -2.20
N THR A 46 -0.37 1.10 -3.04
CA THR A 46 -1.72 0.60 -2.79
C THR A 46 -2.13 -0.29 -3.95
N PHE A 47 -2.64 -1.49 -3.69
CA PHE A 47 -3.15 -2.33 -4.76
C PHE A 47 -4.55 -2.88 -4.47
N GLY A 48 -5.25 -3.27 -5.54
CA GLY A 48 -6.58 -3.86 -5.50
C GLY A 48 -7.58 -3.12 -6.37
N LEU A 49 -8.84 -3.54 -6.30
CA LEU A 49 -9.91 -2.87 -7.06
C LEU A 49 -10.10 -1.43 -6.60
N LEU A 50 -9.94 -0.48 -7.52
CA LEU A 50 -10.02 0.95 -7.24
C LEU A 50 -11.47 1.39 -7.07
N GLY A 51 -11.72 2.23 -6.07
CA GLY A 51 -13.02 2.83 -5.79
C GLY A 51 -12.99 3.78 -4.60
N PRO A 52 -14.01 4.64 -4.42
CA PRO A 52 -14.03 5.70 -3.40
C PRO A 52 -13.81 5.21 -1.97
N SER A 53 -14.30 4.01 -1.63
CA SER A 53 -14.11 3.43 -0.30
C SER A 53 -12.66 3.09 0.04
N LYS A 54 -11.77 3.10 -0.97
CA LYS A 54 -10.35 2.79 -0.80
C LYS A 54 -9.51 3.97 -0.33
N GLY A 55 -10.00 5.22 -0.48
CA GLY A 55 -9.39 6.41 0.09
C GLY A 55 -8.02 6.78 -0.52
N SER A 56 -7.76 6.42 -1.78
CA SER A 56 -6.47 6.74 -2.43
C SER A 56 -6.18 8.24 -2.47
N GLU A 57 -7.21 9.08 -2.46
CA GLU A 57 -7.12 10.54 -2.36
C GLU A 57 -6.45 11.00 -1.06
N VAL A 58 -6.60 10.26 0.05
CA VAL A 58 -5.96 10.59 1.33
C VAL A 58 -4.44 10.53 1.19
N VAL A 59 -3.93 9.53 0.45
CA VAL A 59 -2.49 9.42 0.17
C VAL A 59 -2.04 10.56 -0.73
N ILE A 60 -2.77 10.84 -1.81
CA ILE A 60 -2.43 11.93 -2.76
C ILE A 60 -2.36 13.28 -2.03
N ARG A 61 -3.29 13.56 -1.11
CA ARG A 61 -3.32 14.79 -0.30
C ARG A 61 -2.16 14.89 0.69
N ALA A 62 -1.59 13.77 1.13
CA ALA A 62 -0.40 13.76 1.98
C ALA A 62 0.90 14.03 1.21
N LEU A 63 0.93 13.79 -0.13
CA LEU A 63 2.16 13.85 -0.93
C LEU A 63 2.86 15.21 -0.97
N PRO A 64 2.19 16.38 -1.09
CA PRO A 64 2.88 17.65 -1.31
C PRO A 64 4.01 17.94 -0.31
N LYS A 65 3.74 17.74 0.99
CA LYS A 65 4.74 17.94 2.04
C LYS A 65 5.83 16.86 2.04
N LEU A 66 5.50 15.67 1.57
CA LEU A 66 6.43 14.55 1.50
C LEU A 66 7.38 14.68 0.32
N VAL A 67 6.89 15.00 -0.87
CA VAL A 67 7.72 15.11 -2.08
C VAL A 67 8.68 16.29 -2.01
N ALA A 68 8.30 17.38 -1.33
CA ALA A 68 9.20 18.50 -1.06
C ALA A 68 10.47 18.07 -0.28
N ARG A 69 10.36 17.05 0.57
CA ARG A 69 11.47 16.51 1.36
C ARG A 69 12.11 15.27 0.74
N PHE A 70 11.33 14.49 0.02
CA PHE A 70 11.71 13.22 -0.60
C PHE A 70 11.34 13.26 -2.10
N PRO A 71 12.11 13.94 -2.94
CA PRO A 71 11.76 14.12 -4.36
C PRO A 71 11.82 12.82 -5.19
N ASP A 72 12.40 11.77 -4.65
CA ASP A 72 12.42 10.41 -5.18
C ASP A 72 11.18 9.57 -4.81
N LEU A 73 10.25 10.13 -4.02
CA LEU A 73 9.03 9.44 -3.61
C LEU A 73 8.08 9.21 -4.80
N THR A 74 7.52 8.02 -4.88
CA THR A 74 6.51 7.66 -5.88
C THR A 74 5.37 6.90 -5.20
N TYR A 75 4.14 7.34 -5.43
CA TYR A 75 2.94 6.61 -5.02
C TYR A 75 2.43 5.79 -6.20
N LEU A 76 2.41 4.50 -6.05
CA LEU A 76 2.00 3.53 -7.05
C LEU A 76 0.61 2.96 -6.68
N VAL A 77 -0.35 3.18 -7.57
CA VAL A 77 -1.72 2.66 -7.45
C VAL A 77 -1.92 1.58 -8.51
N VAL A 78 -1.99 0.32 -8.05
CA VAL A 78 -2.09 -0.85 -8.93
C VAL A 78 -3.49 -1.46 -8.84
N GLY A 79 -4.18 -1.56 -9.97
CA GLY A 79 -5.46 -2.24 -10.08
C GLY A 79 -6.47 -1.51 -10.96
N VAL A 80 -7.43 -2.27 -11.45
CA VAL A 80 -8.54 -1.77 -12.25
C VAL A 80 -9.63 -1.19 -11.35
N THR A 81 -10.45 -0.31 -11.90
CA THR A 81 -11.65 0.19 -11.23
C THR A 81 -12.61 -0.98 -10.91
N HIS A 82 -13.18 -0.97 -9.70
CA HIS A 82 -14.12 -2.01 -9.27
C HIS A 82 -15.24 -2.20 -10.31
N PRO A 83 -15.54 -3.43 -10.75
CA PRO A 83 -16.47 -3.67 -11.87
C PRO A 83 -17.84 -3.01 -11.72
N GLU A 84 -18.41 -3.00 -10.51
CA GLU A 84 -19.70 -2.36 -10.25
C GLU A 84 -19.61 -0.82 -10.33
N ILE A 85 -18.51 -0.25 -9.83
CA ILE A 85 -18.26 1.19 -9.92
C ILE A 85 -18.04 1.56 -11.39
N LYS A 86 -17.23 0.79 -12.11
CA LYS A 86 -16.99 1.00 -13.55
C LYS A 86 -18.27 0.96 -14.37
N ARG A 87 -19.19 0.04 -14.03
CA ARG A 87 -20.50 -0.05 -14.72
C ARG A 87 -21.42 1.13 -14.42
N ARG A 88 -21.39 1.67 -13.19
CA ARG A 88 -22.23 2.77 -12.75
C ARG A 88 -21.68 4.14 -13.13
N ASP A 89 -20.40 4.36 -12.87
CA ASP A 89 -19.75 5.67 -12.88
C ASP A 89 -18.53 5.71 -13.86
N GLY A 90 -18.26 4.64 -14.60
CA GLY A 90 -17.11 4.58 -15.49
C GLY A 90 -15.78 4.66 -14.75
N GLU A 91 -14.88 5.51 -15.23
CA GLU A 91 -13.56 5.76 -14.62
C GLU A 91 -13.53 7.09 -13.83
N GLU A 92 -14.69 7.65 -13.46
CA GLU A 92 -14.78 8.97 -12.80
C GLU A 92 -13.91 9.09 -11.55
N TYR A 93 -13.87 8.02 -10.71
CA TYR A 93 -13.02 8.06 -9.53
C TYR A 93 -11.52 8.09 -9.86
N ARG A 94 -11.09 7.39 -10.90
CA ARG A 94 -9.70 7.46 -11.38
C ARG A 94 -9.35 8.86 -11.89
N HIS A 95 -10.20 9.44 -12.73
CA HIS A 95 -10.02 10.80 -13.21
C HIS A 95 -10.02 11.83 -12.07
N PHE A 96 -10.88 11.65 -11.08
CA PHE A 96 -10.84 12.46 -9.86
C PHE A 96 -9.47 12.42 -9.19
N LEU A 97 -8.89 11.22 -9.00
CA LEU A 97 -7.56 11.06 -8.39
C LEU A 97 -6.44 11.70 -9.26
N GLU A 98 -6.53 11.59 -10.58
CA GLU A 98 -5.59 12.21 -11.51
C GLU A 98 -5.66 13.75 -11.42
N CYS A 99 -6.86 14.31 -11.46
CA CYS A 99 -7.08 15.75 -11.28
C CYS A 99 -6.60 16.24 -9.91
N GLU A 100 -6.88 15.49 -8.83
CA GLU A 100 -6.40 15.83 -7.48
C GLU A 100 -4.87 15.89 -7.43
N ALA A 101 -4.19 14.93 -8.06
CA ALA A 101 -2.72 14.91 -8.13
C ALA A 101 -2.16 16.09 -8.94
N GLU A 102 -2.84 16.50 -10.01
CA GLU A 102 -2.49 17.68 -10.81
C GLU A 102 -2.68 18.98 -10.02
N LEU A 103 -3.85 19.16 -9.40
CA LEU A 103 -4.17 20.35 -8.59
C LEU A 103 -3.18 20.54 -7.41
N LEU A 104 -2.71 19.45 -6.83
CA LEU A 104 -1.75 19.48 -5.74
C LEU A 104 -0.28 19.55 -6.20
N GLY A 105 -0.01 19.55 -7.52
CA GLY A 105 1.33 19.62 -8.09
C GLY A 105 2.17 18.37 -7.86
N VAL A 106 1.55 17.21 -7.65
CA VAL A 106 2.23 15.94 -7.37
C VAL A 106 2.01 14.88 -8.45
N ARG A 107 1.51 15.26 -9.62
CA ARG A 107 1.16 14.33 -10.71
C ARG A 107 2.31 13.41 -11.10
N ASP A 108 3.53 13.93 -11.16
CA ASP A 108 4.74 13.17 -11.53
C ASP A 108 5.19 12.18 -10.46
N HIS A 109 4.60 12.27 -9.28
CA HIS A 109 4.85 11.36 -8.15
C HIS A 109 3.77 10.29 -7.99
N VAL A 110 2.70 10.31 -8.82
CA VAL A 110 1.61 9.33 -8.76
C VAL A 110 1.58 8.53 -10.06
N VAL A 111 1.74 7.21 -9.93
CA VAL A 111 1.72 6.27 -11.06
C VAL A 111 0.51 5.35 -10.93
N PHE A 112 -0.40 5.44 -11.88
CA PHE A 112 -1.54 4.52 -11.98
C PHE A 112 -1.21 3.36 -12.93
N ARG A 113 -1.36 2.13 -12.43
CA ARG A 113 -1.33 0.90 -13.23
C ARG A 113 -2.73 0.32 -13.30
N ASN A 114 -3.45 0.69 -14.38
CA ASN A 114 -4.85 0.29 -14.61
C ASN A 114 -4.92 -1.11 -15.22
N GLU A 115 -4.43 -2.09 -14.50
CA GLU A 115 -4.36 -3.48 -14.96
C GLU A 115 -4.71 -4.45 -13.84
N PHE A 116 -5.26 -5.58 -14.21
CA PHE A 116 -5.43 -6.70 -13.29
C PHE A 116 -4.16 -7.56 -13.37
N VAL A 117 -3.40 -7.56 -12.28
CA VAL A 117 -2.12 -8.27 -12.21
C VAL A 117 -2.32 -9.70 -11.69
N ASP A 118 -1.58 -10.64 -12.23
CA ASP A 118 -1.50 -12.00 -11.70
C ASP A 118 -0.68 -12.05 -10.40
N THR A 119 -0.67 -13.20 -9.71
CA THR A 119 0.04 -13.35 -8.45
C THR A 119 1.55 -13.11 -8.57
N PRO A 120 2.27 -13.65 -9.57
CA PRO A 120 3.70 -13.38 -9.75
C PRO A 120 4.02 -11.90 -9.94
N GLU A 121 3.19 -11.18 -10.67
CA GLU A 121 3.40 -9.75 -10.90
C GLU A 121 3.04 -8.93 -9.66
N LEU A 122 1.95 -9.29 -8.96
CA LEU A 122 1.62 -8.70 -7.68
C LEU A 122 2.78 -8.83 -6.69
N CYS A 123 3.43 -9.99 -6.63
CA CYS A 123 4.61 -10.21 -5.80
C CYS A 123 5.72 -9.22 -6.13
N ARG A 124 5.97 -8.95 -7.42
CA ARG A 124 6.99 -7.96 -7.83
C ARG A 124 6.65 -6.55 -7.36
N TYR A 125 5.37 -6.12 -7.46
CA TYR A 125 4.94 -4.82 -6.95
C TYR A 125 5.11 -4.72 -5.43
N LEU A 126 4.74 -5.76 -4.70
CA LEU A 126 4.92 -5.83 -3.26
C LEU A 126 6.41 -5.80 -2.87
N GLN A 127 7.26 -6.56 -3.55
CA GLN A 127 8.71 -6.56 -3.35
C GLN A 127 9.34 -5.20 -3.64
N ALA A 128 8.89 -4.51 -4.70
CA ALA A 128 9.39 -3.20 -5.07
C ALA A 128 8.96 -2.10 -4.08
N SER A 129 7.92 -2.33 -3.25
CA SER A 129 7.41 -1.31 -2.35
C SER A 129 8.25 -1.19 -1.07
N ASP A 130 8.46 0.05 -0.62
CA ASP A 130 9.07 0.34 0.67
C ASP A 130 8.01 0.41 1.77
N ILE A 131 6.86 1.00 1.44
CA ILE A 131 5.71 1.14 2.32
C ILE A 131 4.45 0.70 1.57
N TYR A 132 3.65 -0.16 2.20
CA TYR A 132 2.34 -0.56 1.72
C TYR A 132 1.24 0.18 2.48
N ILE A 133 0.27 0.79 1.77
CA ILE A 133 -0.74 1.64 2.40
C ILE A 133 -2.15 1.12 2.11
N THR A 134 -2.98 1.00 3.15
CA THR A 134 -4.43 0.78 3.03
C THR A 134 -5.21 1.93 3.67
N PRO A 135 -5.52 2.99 2.90
CA PRO A 135 -6.15 4.20 3.41
C PRO A 135 -7.69 4.11 3.41
N TYR A 136 -8.23 2.92 3.69
CA TYR A 136 -9.66 2.66 3.59
C TYR A 136 -10.49 3.57 4.49
N LEU A 137 -11.67 3.98 3.99
CA LEU A 137 -12.54 4.94 4.67
C LEU A 137 -13.61 4.29 5.56
N GLN A 138 -13.76 2.96 5.52
CA GLN A 138 -14.79 2.24 6.24
C GLN A 138 -14.23 1.50 7.46
N ALA A 139 -14.65 1.89 8.67
CA ALA A 139 -14.23 1.26 9.92
C ALA A 139 -14.62 -0.22 10.02
N ALA A 140 -15.77 -0.61 9.47
CA ALA A 140 -16.33 -1.97 9.56
C ALA A 140 -15.73 -2.95 8.53
N GLN A 141 -14.60 -2.63 7.91
CA GLN A 141 -13.90 -3.57 7.01
C GLN A 141 -13.40 -4.78 7.80
N ILE A 142 -14.04 -5.94 7.61
CA ILE A 142 -13.78 -7.16 8.38
C ILE A 142 -12.60 -7.95 7.83
N THR A 143 -12.28 -7.79 6.53
CA THR A 143 -11.17 -8.50 5.88
C THR A 143 -10.47 -7.58 4.88
N SER A 144 -9.17 -7.75 4.75
CA SER A 144 -8.38 -7.11 3.69
C SER A 144 -7.33 -8.10 3.17
N GLY A 145 -7.68 -8.79 2.09
CA GLY A 145 -6.74 -9.67 1.42
C GLY A 145 -5.46 -8.93 1.03
N THR A 146 -5.58 -7.68 0.62
CA THR A 146 -4.44 -6.85 0.18
C THR A 146 -3.49 -6.55 1.32
N LEU A 147 -3.99 -6.22 2.53
CA LEU A 147 -3.13 -6.01 3.70
C LEU A 147 -2.47 -7.30 4.17
N ALA A 148 -3.19 -8.45 4.10
CA ALA A 148 -2.60 -9.74 4.42
C ALA A 148 -1.46 -10.14 3.46
N TYR A 149 -1.58 -9.81 2.17
CA TYR A 149 -0.49 -10.00 1.20
C TYR A 149 0.72 -9.11 1.48
N ALA A 150 0.49 -7.87 1.91
CA ALA A 150 1.57 -6.94 2.21
C ALA A 150 2.39 -7.37 3.43
N LEU A 151 1.73 -7.97 4.43
CA LEU A 151 2.44 -8.61 5.54
C LEU A 151 3.25 -9.81 5.02
N GLY A 152 4.51 -9.86 5.35
CA GLY A 152 5.44 -10.86 4.82
C GLY A 152 6.06 -10.49 3.47
N SER A 153 5.67 -9.35 2.85
CA SER A 153 6.31 -8.87 1.61
C SER A 153 7.58 -8.06 1.85
N GLY A 154 7.90 -7.74 3.08
CA GLY A 154 9.01 -6.86 3.44
C GLY A 154 8.74 -5.38 3.25
N ALA A 155 7.52 -4.97 2.90
CA ALA A 155 7.09 -3.57 2.92
C ALA A 155 6.62 -3.18 4.32
N ALA A 156 6.86 -1.94 4.76
CA ALA A 156 6.31 -1.44 6.02
C ALA A 156 4.81 -1.17 5.86
N PRO A 157 3.90 -1.83 6.59
CA PRO A 157 2.48 -1.62 6.44
C PRO A 157 2.00 -0.38 7.22
N VAL A 158 1.25 0.48 6.53
CA VAL A 158 0.59 1.66 7.08
C VAL A 158 -0.89 1.59 6.72
N SER A 159 -1.78 1.76 7.68
CA SER A 159 -3.22 1.54 7.46
C SER A 159 -4.10 2.54 8.21
N ALA A 160 -5.27 2.85 7.62
CA ALA A 160 -6.38 3.40 8.40
C ALA A 160 -6.86 2.35 9.43
N PRO A 161 -7.46 2.78 10.58
CA PRO A 161 -7.67 1.90 11.72
C PRO A 161 -9.01 1.12 11.63
N TYR A 162 -9.31 0.49 10.47
CA TYR A 162 -10.45 -0.40 10.38
C TYR A 162 -10.22 -1.68 11.20
N TRP A 163 -11.28 -2.40 11.52
CA TRP A 163 -11.26 -3.50 12.49
C TRP A 163 -10.17 -4.53 12.21
N TYR A 164 -10.10 -5.03 10.99
CA TYR A 164 -9.07 -6.00 10.59
C TYR A 164 -7.65 -5.45 10.68
N ALA A 165 -7.43 -4.18 10.30
CA ALA A 165 -6.11 -3.57 10.36
C ALA A 165 -5.63 -3.39 11.81
N LYS A 166 -6.50 -2.97 12.73
CA LYS A 166 -6.16 -2.85 14.16
C LYS A 166 -5.67 -4.17 14.76
N GLU A 167 -6.31 -5.27 14.40
CA GLU A 167 -5.95 -6.60 14.88
C GLU A 167 -4.65 -7.08 14.21
N LEU A 168 -4.56 -6.96 12.89
CA LEU A 168 -3.44 -7.49 12.12
C LEU A 168 -2.14 -6.72 12.36
N LEU A 169 -2.20 -5.40 12.54
CA LEU A 169 -1.05 -4.53 12.78
C LEU A 169 -0.75 -4.29 14.27
N ALA A 170 -1.45 -4.97 15.17
CA ALA A 170 -1.15 -4.95 16.60
C ALA A 170 0.30 -5.36 16.89
N GLU A 171 0.79 -5.06 18.10
CA GLU A 171 2.13 -5.45 18.58
C GLU A 171 3.28 -4.88 17.72
N GLY A 172 3.05 -3.73 17.05
CA GLY A 172 4.06 -3.04 16.26
C GLY A 172 4.38 -3.71 14.93
N ARG A 173 3.46 -4.51 14.37
CA ARG A 173 3.59 -5.10 13.02
C ARG A 173 3.32 -4.09 11.91
N GLY A 174 2.86 -2.89 12.24
CA GLY A 174 2.64 -1.82 11.29
C GLY A 174 2.22 -0.54 11.99
N HIS A 175 1.85 0.47 11.19
CA HIS A 175 1.50 1.79 11.67
C HIS A 175 0.04 2.11 11.32
N LEU A 176 -0.64 2.81 12.23
CA LEU A 176 -2.01 3.27 12.02
C LEU A 176 -2.04 4.80 11.96
N PHE A 177 -2.96 5.33 11.15
CA PHE A 177 -3.32 6.75 11.10
C PHE A 177 -4.84 6.89 11.08
N ASP A 178 -5.40 8.04 11.40
CA ASP A 178 -6.85 8.21 11.51
C ASP A 178 -7.57 8.22 10.15
N PHE A 179 -8.86 7.88 10.16
CA PHE A 179 -9.67 7.86 8.93
C PHE A 179 -9.72 9.24 8.28
N ASN A 180 -9.52 9.25 6.95
CA ASN A 180 -9.56 10.48 6.15
C ASN A 180 -8.65 11.60 6.69
N ASP A 181 -7.49 11.22 7.23
CA ASP A 181 -6.49 12.12 7.81
C ASP A 181 -5.19 12.12 6.99
N PRO A 182 -5.08 12.96 5.96
CA PRO A 182 -3.86 13.07 5.16
C PRO A 182 -2.68 13.66 5.94
N GLU A 183 -2.92 14.50 6.97
CA GLU A 183 -1.86 15.08 7.79
C GLU A 183 -1.24 14.01 8.70
N GLY A 184 -2.05 13.24 9.43
CA GLY A 184 -1.59 12.12 10.26
C GLY A 184 -0.89 11.05 9.45
N LEU A 185 -1.42 10.71 8.26
CA LEU A 185 -0.73 9.83 7.32
C LEU A 185 0.62 10.41 6.91
N GLY A 186 0.68 11.70 6.57
CA GLY A 186 1.90 12.40 6.21
C GLY A 186 2.96 12.33 7.31
N ASP A 187 2.56 12.46 8.57
CA ASP A 187 3.45 12.39 9.73
C ASP A 187 4.04 10.99 9.91
N VAL A 188 3.22 9.94 9.81
CA VAL A 188 3.66 8.54 9.84
C VAL A 188 4.65 8.25 8.71
N LEU A 189 4.30 8.63 7.48
CA LEU A 189 5.16 8.41 6.31
C LEU A 189 6.48 9.17 6.43
N ARG A 190 6.44 10.42 6.90
CA ARG A 190 7.65 11.23 7.12
C ARG A 190 8.58 10.60 8.15
N SER A 191 8.05 10.08 9.26
CA SER A 191 8.83 9.37 10.29
C SER A 191 9.54 8.17 9.70
N LEU A 192 8.81 7.30 9.00
CA LEU A 192 9.38 6.10 8.37
C LEU A 192 10.43 6.43 7.31
N LEU A 193 10.14 7.38 6.41
CA LEU A 193 11.05 7.76 5.32
C LEU A 193 12.31 8.48 5.79
N ALA A 194 12.24 9.18 6.93
CA ALA A 194 13.38 9.89 7.52
C ALA A 194 14.24 8.99 8.43
N ASN A 195 13.74 7.85 8.87
CA ASN A 195 14.43 6.96 9.82
C ASN A 195 14.59 5.54 9.24
N PRO A 196 15.73 5.24 8.60
CA PRO A 196 15.98 3.92 7.99
C PRO A 196 15.90 2.76 9.00
N ASP A 197 16.29 2.98 10.26
CA ASP A 197 16.24 1.94 11.29
C ASP A 197 14.81 1.63 11.70
N GLU A 198 13.93 2.63 11.78
CA GLU A 198 12.49 2.45 12.05
C GLU A 198 11.83 1.74 10.88
N MET A 199 12.11 2.17 9.65
CA MET A 199 11.65 1.51 8.43
C MET A 199 12.05 0.03 8.43
N ALA A 200 13.32 -0.27 8.64
CA ALA A 200 13.82 -1.65 8.66
C ALA A 200 13.20 -2.48 9.80
N ARG A 201 12.94 -1.90 10.98
CA ARG A 201 12.23 -2.58 12.06
C ARG A 201 10.78 -2.90 11.68
N SER A 202 10.07 -1.94 11.08
CA SER A 202 8.69 -2.13 10.60
C SER A 202 8.62 -3.24 9.55
N GLN A 203 9.51 -3.21 8.57
CA GLN A 203 9.60 -4.22 7.51
C GLN A 203 9.90 -5.64 8.02
N ARG A 204 10.72 -5.77 9.07
CA ARG A 204 11.02 -7.09 9.67
C ARG A 204 9.90 -7.65 10.54
N ARG A 205 9.01 -6.81 11.06
CA ARG A 205 7.88 -7.23 11.90
C ARG A 205 6.62 -7.54 11.11
N ALA A 206 6.55 -7.03 9.88
CA ALA A 206 5.49 -7.33 8.93
C ALA A 206 5.64 -8.73 8.33
#